data_67c7685ea30d1a185d0d8389c236ee9e
#
_entry.id   67c7685ea30d1a185d0d8389c236ee9e
#
_cell.length_a   1.000
_cell.length_b   1.000
_cell.length_c   1.000
_cell.angle_alpha   90.00
_cell.angle_beta   90.00
_cell.angle_gamma   90.00
#
_symmetry.space_group_name_H-M   'P 1'
#
loop_
_entity.id
_entity.type
_entity.pdbx_description
1 polymer ?
#
loop_
_entity_poly.entity_id
_entity_poly.type
_entity_poly.pdbx_seq_one_letter_code
_entity_poly.pdbx_strand_id
1 'polypeptide(L)'
;VSQALGVLTRIYAAELRYTMKRNGLRTVVVLALTIFLLNAPVCATASRLQDTCAEARDEVALRPEWMRILHDTLPICKISIPGSHDSGSIKGGHMLKTQATDIPAQLRQGIRAFDIRLEKKGNKLGVFHSHAFQDIYWEDDVLPAFIHFLQTYPSETLIVSLKKEGGELRDYASLLSVSLSSPEYQSYFVMDFRPELTLKDCRGKILFLHRDHAMNNYPGAACVGWEDDSTCLLTLRNKDGKEGVALLEDEYQYESGEEAGKKVGVCVRNIEGMSAEPVSSRRWGITFVSATGLPLGTPKVFADKVNKPIADYLKQKNSRNCGIVFIDFVSEPGGKDLVEYLIDSNVCAK
;
A
#
# COMPACT_ATOMS: atom_id res chain seq x y z
N VAL A 1 3.86 -49.96 14.20
CA VAL A 1 3.00 -49.41 13.12
C VAL A 1 2.64 -50.50 12.11
N SER A 2 3.58 -51.36 11.68
CA SER A 2 3.36 -52.43 10.68
C SER A 2 2.40 -53.55 11.17
N GLN A 3 2.41 -53.93 12.43
CA GLN A 3 1.50 -54.96 12.97
C GLN A 3 0.05 -54.46 13.14
N ALA A 4 -0.16 -53.20 13.49
CA ALA A 4 -1.50 -52.61 13.63
C ALA A 4 -2.22 -52.49 12.28
N LEU A 5 -1.48 -52.19 11.21
CA LEU A 5 -2.03 -52.13 9.84
C LEU A 5 -2.52 -53.50 9.35
N GLY A 6 -1.81 -54.58 9.68
CA GLY A 6 -2.17 -55.96 9.31
C GLY A 6 -3.45 -56.49 9.99
N VAL A 7 -3.75 -56.03 11.20
CA VAL A 7 -4.97 -56.37 11.93
C VAL A 7 -6.17 -55.62 11.37
N LEU A 8 -6.03 -54.31 11.09
CA LEU A 8 -7.09 -53.49 10.50
C LEU A 8 -7.48 -54.00 9.12
N THR A 9 -6.53 -54.40 8.28
CA THR A 9 -6.82 -54.93 6.93
C THR A 9 -7.64 -56.22 6.98
N ARG A 10 -7.40 -57.09 7.98
CA ARG A 10 -8.17 -58.33 8.14
C ARG A 10 -9.60 -58.09 8.65
N ILE A 11 -9.78 -57.15 9.54
CA ILE A 11 -11.12 -56.77 10.05
C ILE A 11 -11.97 -56.17 8.90
N TYR A 12 -11.41 -55.27 8.13
CA TYR A 12 -12.10 -54.66 6.99
C TYR A 12 -12.44 -55.67 5.87
N ALA A 13 -11.56 -56.63 5.60
CA ALA A 13 -11.84 -57.67 4.61
C ALA A 13 -12.98 -58.62 5.05
N ALA A 14 -13.17 -58.83 6.35
CA ALA A 14 -14.28 -59.61 6.88
C ALA A 14 -15.61 -58.88 6.80
N GLU A 15 -15.64 -57.58 7.10
CA GLU A 15 -16.82 -56.73 6.96
C GLU A 15 -17.26 -56.54 5.50
N LEU A 16 -16.32 -56.41 4.57
CA LEU A 16 -16.62 -56.38 3.13
C LEU A 16 -17.34 -57.66 2.65
N ARG A 17 -16.90 -58.82 3.08
CA ARG A 17 -17.56 -60.07 2.71
C ARG A 17 -18.95 -60.24 3.32
N TYR A 18 -19.18 -59.69 4.51
CA TYR A 18 -20.46 -59.69 5.17
C TYR A 18 -21.46 -58.77 4.47
N THR A 19 -21.01 -57.59 4.07
CA THR A 19 -21.81 -56.54 3.38
C THR A 19 -22.19 -56.95 1.96
N MET A 20 -21.30 -57.59 1.21
CA MET A 20 -21.57 -58.11 -0.13
C MET A 20 -22.68 -59.16 -0.16
N LYS A 21 -22.86 -59.93 0.93
CA LYS A 21 -23.92 -60.98 1.04
C LYS A 21 -25.30 -60.37 1.31
N ARG A 22 -25.39 -59.11 1.77
CA ARG A 22 -26.63 -58.55 2.30
C ARG A 22 -27.23 -57.41 1.43
N ASN A 23 -26.42 -56.60 0.73
CA ASN A 23 -26.91 -55.31 0.19
C ASN A 23 -26.62 -55.01 -1.32
N GLY A 24 -26.15 -55.97 -2.08
CA GLY A 24 -25.98 -55.82 -3.53
C GLY A 24 -24.85 -54.89 -4.02
N LEU A 25 -24.66 -54.85 -5.32
CA LEU A 25 -23.51 -54.24 -6.02
C LEU A 25 -23.30 -52.71 -5.77
N ARG A 26 -24.36 -51.95 -5.53
CA ARG A 26 -24.25 -50.48 -5.33
C ARG A 26 -23.55 -50.08 -4.03
N THR A 27 -23.73 -50.81 -2.97
CA THR A 27 -23.10 -50.54 -1.66
C THR A 27 -21.61 -50.85 -1.68
N VAL A 28 -21.19 -51.81 -2.48
CA VAL A 28 -19.78 -52.23 -2.65
C VAL A 28 -18.98 -51.11 -3.39
N VAL A 29 -19.56 -50.46 -4.37
CA VAL A 29 -18.89 -49.37 -5.12
C VAL A 29 -18.63 -48.15 -4.23
N VAL A 30 -19.55 -47.80 -3.35
CA VAL A 30 -19.36 -46.69 -2.40
C VAL A 30 -18.26 -47.02 -1.36
N LEU A 31 -18.23 -48.26 -0.86
CA LEU A 31 -17.21 -48.64 0.11
C LEU A 31 -15.81 -48.79 -0.53
N ALA A 32 -15.73 -49.24 -1.79
CA ALA A 32 -14.48 -49.32 -2.55
C ALA A 32 -13.91 -47.93 -2.87
N LEU A 33 -14.77 -46.94 -3.20
CA LEU A 33 -14.37 -45.54 -3.40
C LEU A 33 -13.83 -44.89 -2.11
N THR A 34 -14.43 -45.21 -0.96
CA THR A 34 -13.98 -44.67 0.33
C THR A 34 -12.62 -45.25 0.74
N ILE A 35 -12.37 -46.54 0.44
CA ILE A 35 -11.07 -47.19 0.70
C ILE A 35 -9.97 -46.72 -0.26
N PHE A 36 -10.33 -46.37 -1.51
CA PHE A 36 -9.38 -45.79 -2.47
C PHE A 36 -8.97 -44.39 -2.09
N LEU A 37 -9.87 -43.59 -1.47
CA LEU A 37 -9.56 -42.28 -0.94
C LEU A 37 -8.70 -42.29 0.32
N LEU A 38 -8.77 -43.37 1.10
CA LEU A 38 -7.96 -43.54 2.33
C LEU A 38 -6.57 -44.14 2.08
N ASN A 39 -6.30 -44.71 0.91
CA ASN A 39 -5.02 -45.29 0.51
C ASN A 39 -4.28 -44.47 -0.56
N ALA A 40 -4.63 -43.22 -0.80
CA ALA A 40 -3.76 -42.32 -1.54
C ALA A 40 -2.41 -42.19 -0.83
N PRO A 41 -1.28 -42.30 -1.51
CA PRO A 41 0.02 -42.36 -0.85
C PRO A 41 0.24 -41.06 -0.08
N VAL A 42 0.62 -41.22 1.20
CA VAL A 42 0.96 -40.13 2.14
C VAL A 42 2.02 -39.17 1.55
N CYS A 43 2.76 -39.60 0.54
CA CYS A 43 3.73 -38.81 -0.20
C CYS A 43 3.07 -37.69 -1.05
N ALA A 44 1.85 -37.89 -1.60
CA ALA A 44 1.16 -36.87 -2.38
C ALA A 44 0.53 -35.78 -1.52
N THR A 45 0.16 -36.12 -0.28
CA THR A 45 -0.34 -35.12 0.68
C THR A 45 0.78 -34.29 1.31
N ALA A 46 1.98 -34.85 1.47
CA ALA A 46 3.14 -34.10 1.97
C ALA A 46 3.64 -33.09 0.91
N SER A 47 3.65 -33.45 -0.38
CA SER A 47 4.01 -32.50 -1.43
C SER A 47 2.95 -31.39 -1.60
N ARG A 48 1.66 -31.74 -1.54
CA ARG A 48 0.58 -30.71 -1.58
C ARG A 48 0.57 -29.80 -0.35
N LEU A 49 0.93 -30.31 0.83
CA LEU A 49 1.10 -29.48 2.03
C LEU A 49 2.36 -28.62 1.95
N GLN A 50 3.43 -29.08 1.29
CA GLN A 50 4.59 -28.26 1.00
C GLN A 50 4.32 -27.21 -0.09
N ASP A 51 3.55 -27.56 -1.12
CA ASP A 51 3.13 -26.62 -2.17
C ASP A 51 2.16 -25.56 -1.62
N THR A 52 1.20 -25.94 -0.77
CA THR A 52 0.33 -24.98 -0.05
C THR A 52 1.08 -24.14 0.98
N CYS A 53 2.13 -24.68 1.62
CA CYS A 53 3.02 -23.88 2.47
C CYS A 53 3.98 -22.98 1.67
N ALA A 54 4.31 -23.34 0.43
CA ALA A 54 5.08 -22.49 -0.48
C ALA A 54 4.21 -21.38 -1.07
N GLU A 55 2.95 -21.68 -1.47
CA GLU A 55 1.97 -20.68 -1.91
C GLU A 55 1.58 -19.72 -0.77
N ALA A 56 1.51 -20.17 0.49
CA ALA A 56 1.28 -19.31 1.66
C ALA A 56 2.47 -18.39 1.98
N ARG A 57 3.65 -18.61 1.39
CA ARG A 57 4.81 -17.72 1.56
C ARG A 57 4.77 -16.46 0.69
N ASP A 58 3.92 -16.44 -0.33
CA ASP A 58 3.68 -15.27 -1.18
C ASP A 58 2.46 -14.43 -0.74
N GLU A 59 1.77 -14.82 0.33
CA GLU A 59 0.67 -14.05 0.88
C GLU A 59 1.24 -12.77 1.52
N VAL A 60 0.79 -11.62 1.03
CA VAL A 60 1.20 -10.32 1.55
C VAL A 60 0.88 -10.28 3.04
N ALA A 61 1.87 -10.07 3.88
CA ALA A 61 1.67 -9.92 5.31
C ALA A 61 0.68 -8.78 5.57
N LEU A 62 -0.49 -9.08 6.13
CA LEU A 62 -1.51 -8.08 6.42
C LEU A 62 -1.14 -7.29 7.68
N ARG A 63 -1.08 -5.98 7.57
CA ARG A 63 -0.72 -5.04 8.65
C ARG A 63 -1.79 -3.95 8.83
N PRO A 64 -3.08 -4.31 8.99
CA PRO A 64 -4.18 -3.33 8.96
C PRO A 64 -4.20 -2.37 10.16
N GLU A 65 -3.51 -2.66 11.26
CA GLU A 65 -3.53 -1.88 12.50
C GLU A 65 -2.12 -1.58 13.05
N TRP A 66 -1.13 -1.40 12.19
CA TRP A 66 0.24 -1.25 12.66
C TRP A 66 0.50 0.05 13.45
N MET A 67 -0.30 1.11 13.21
CA MET A 67 -0.16 2.35 13.99
C MET A 67 -0.74 2.25 15.40
N ARG A 68 -1.54 1.21 15.69
CA ARG A 68 -2.16 1.01 17.02
C ARG A 68 -1.13 0.95 18.16
N ILE A 69 0.04 0.40 17.89
CA ILE A 69 1.10 0.23 18.90
C ILE A 69 1.98 1.46 19.07
N LEU A 70 1.85 2.45 18.19
CA LEU A 70 2.63 3.68 18.26
C LEU A 70 2.06 4.64 19.30
N HIS A 71 2.95 5.42 19.92
CA HIS A 71 2.56 6.37 20.96
C HIS A 71 1.80 7.57 20.39
N ASP A 72 0.73 7.98 21.03
CA ASP A 72 -0.15 9.07 20.60
C ASP A 72 0.55 10.42 20.42
N THR A 73 1.60 10.68 21.20
CA THR A 73 2.38 11.94 21.15
C THR A 73 3.44 11.95 20.05
N LEU A 74 3.59 10.85 19.30
CA LEU A 74 4.56 10.79 18.21
C LEU A 74 4.14 11.76 17.10
N PRO A 75 5.00 12.73 16.70
CA PRO A 75 4.70 13.61 15.58
C PRO A 75 4.57 12.81 14.27
N ILE A 76 3.58 13.12 13.45
CA ILE A 76 3.36 12.44 12.16
C ILE A 76 4.61 12.53 11.28
N CYS A 77 5.27 13.69 11.23
CA CYS A 77 6.50 13.90 10.47
C CYS A 77 7.69 13.03 10.95
N LYS A 78 7.56 12.31 12.07
CA LYS A 78 8.58 11.40 12.62
C LYS A 78 8.23 9.92 12.42
N ILE A 79 7.19 9.63 11.70
CA ILE A 79 6.78 8.26 11.36
C ILE A 79 7.32 7.91 9.97
N SER A 80 7.90 6.71 9.83
CA SER A 80 8.20 6.13 8.52
C SER A 80 6.89 5.58 7.95
N ILE A 81 6.34 6.25 6.93
CA ILE A 81 5.00 5.97 6.40
C ILE A 81 5.11 5.37 5.00
N PRO A 82 4.81 4.08 4.82
CA PRO A 82 4.75 3.50 3.49
C PRO A 82 3.56 4.06 2.71
N GLY A 83 3.83 4.50 1.49
CA GLY A 83 2.86 5.02 0.55
C GLY A 83 2.89 4.29 -0.79
N SER A 84 1.83 4.42 -1.56
CA SER A 84 1.75 3.97 -2.95
C SER A 84 1.74 5.17 -3.90
N HIS A 85 2.66 5.18 -4.86
CA HIS A 85 2.64 6.14 -5.95
C HIS A 85 1.53 5.79 -6.93
N ASP A 86 0.82 6.82 -7.43
CA ASP A 86 -0.28 6.67 -8.37
C ASP A 86 -1.21 5.50 -7.96
N SER A 87 -1.71 5.59 -6.74
CA SER A 87 -2.25 4.47 -5.95
C SER A 87 -3.37 3.69 -6.64
N GLY A 88 -4.15 4.35 -7.49
CA GLY A 88 -5.23 3.75 -8.25
C GLY A 88 -4.83 3.18 -9.61
N SER A 89 -3.57 3.35 -10.06
CA SER A 89 -3.14 2.99 -11.41
C SER A 89 -2.81 1.49 -11.54
N ILE A 90 -3.86 0.68 -11.64
CA ILE A 90 -3.78 -0.78 -11.83
C ILE A 90 -4.07 -1.22 -13.27
N LYS A 91 -4.44 -0.27 -14.15
CA LYS A 91 -4.76 -0.47 -15.58
C LYS A 91 -3.81 0.34 -16.48
N GLY A 92 -3.92 0.17 -17.79
CA GLY A 92 -3.10 0.90 -18.76
C GLY A 92 -1.87 0.15 -19.23
N GLY A 93 -1.78 -1.16 -18.93
CA GLY A 93 -0.65 -2.01 -19.36
C GLY A 93 0.66 -1.65 -18.66
N HIS A 94 1.76 -2.21 -19.15
CA HIS A 94 3.08 -2.05 -18.53
C HIS A 94 3.66 -0.63 -18.59
N MET A 95 3.11 0.23 -19.47
CA MET A 95 3.58 1.63 -19.63
C MET A 95 3.02 2.56 -18.55
N LEU A 96 1.81 2.28 -18.06
CA LEU A 96 1.09 3.17 -17.14
C LEU A 96 0.78 2.52 -15.79
N LYS A 97 0.84 1.20 -15.69
CA LYS A 97 0.54 0.51 -14.44
C LYS A 97 1.64 0.76 -13.41
N THR A 98 1.25 1.26 -12.23
CA THR A 98 2.15 1.52 -11.10
C THR A 98 1.88 0.62 -9.90
N GLN A 99 0.68 0.01 -9.82
CA GLN A 99 0.29 -0.87 -8.74
C GLN A 99 -0.27 -2.20 -9.26
N ALA A 100 -0.07 -3.28 -8.52
CA ALA A 100 -0.61 -4.60 -8.85
C ALA A 100 -1.94 -4.90 -8.15
N THR A 101 -2.26 -4.17 -7.07
CA THR A 101 -3.42 -4.37 -6.21
C THR A 101 -4.24 -3.08 -6.05
N ASP A 102 -5.53 -3.22 -5.77
CA ASP A 102 -6.44 -2.12 -5.52
C ASP A 102 -6.18 -1.41 -4.17
N ILE A 103 -6.78 -0.25 -3.99
CA ILE A 103 -6.64 0.57 -2.78
C ILE A 103 -7.06 -0.20 -1.50
N PRO A 104 -8.18 -0.94 -1.46
CA PRO A 104 -8.54 -1.74 -0.29
C PRO A 104 -7.48 -2.81 0.08
N ALA A 105 -6.85 -3.45 -0.89
CA ALA A 105 -5.77 -4.40 -0.64
C ALA A 105 -4.50 -3.71 -0.11
N GLN A 106 -4.14 -2.56 -0.68
CA GLN A 106 -3.01 -1.73 -0.22
C GLN A 106 -3.21 -1.26 1.23
N LEU A 107 -4.43 -0.84 1.62
CA LEU A 107 -4.77 -0.48 3.01
C LEU A 107 -4.53 -1.65 3.97
N ARG A 108 -4.98 -2.86 3.61
CA ARG A 108 -4.78 -4.07 4.42
C ARG A 108 -3.31 -4.47 4.52
N GLN A 109 -2.53 -4.24 3.47
CA GLN A 109 -1.09 -4.48 3.45
C GLN A 109 -0.32 -3.55 4.39
N GLY A 110 -0.87 -2.39 4.75
CA GLY A 110 -0.24 -1.42 5.66
C GLY A 110 0.11 -0.09 5.03
N ILE A 111 -0.28 0.16 3.78
CA ILE A 111 -0.10 1.46 3.14
C ILE A 111 -0.94 2.51 3.86
N ARG A 112 -0.33 3.66 4.18
CA ARG A 112 -0.96 4.79 4.87
C ARG A 112 -0.79 6.13 4.18
N ALA A 113 -0.02 6.17 3.09
CA ALA A 113 0.03 7.32 2.21
C ALA A 113 -0.42 6.92 0.79
N PHE A 114 -1.25 7.74 0.17
CA PHE A 114 -1.84 7.47 -1.14
C PHE A 114 -1.66 8.68 -2.05
N ASP A 115 -1.09 8.47 -3.23
CA ASP A 115 -0.98 9.47 -4.31
C ASP A 115 -2.17 9.27 -5.26
N ILE A 116 -3.17 10.13 -5.15
CA ILE A 116 -4.42 10.03 -5.91
C ILE A 116 -4.46 11.14 -6.95
N ARG A 117 -4.55 10.75 -8.20
CA ARG A 117 -4.58 11.66 -9.34
C ARG A 117 -5.95 11.65 -9.99
N LEU A 118 -6.55 12.83 -10.09
CA LEU A 118 -7.94 12.98 -10.41
C LEU A 118 -8.14 13.88 -11.63
N GLU A 119 -9.09 13.51 -12.46
CA GLU A 119 -9.58 14.32 -13.58
C GLU A 119 -11.10 14.22 -13.66
N LYS A 120 -11.75 15.30 -14.13
CA LYS A 120 -13.19 15.29 -14.35
C LYS A 120 -13.58 14.26 -15.41
N LYS A 121 -14.50 13.37 -15.04
CA LYS A 121 -15.14 12.42 -15.96
C LYS A 121 -16.65 12.48 -15.79
N GLY A 122 -17.31 13.12 -16.77
CA GLY A 122 -18.73 13.45 -16.63
C GLY A 122 -18.96 14.49 -15.54
N ASN A 123 -19.73 14.15 -14.52
CA ASN A 123 -20.03 15.00 -13.36
C ASN A 123 -19.33 14.56 -12.06
N LYS A 124 -18.30 13.70 -12.16
CA LYS A 124 -17.52 13.17 -11.05
C LYS A 124 -16.02 13.31 -11.29
N LEU A 125 -15.23 13.04 -10.27
CA LEU A 125 -13.78 12.91 -10.35
C LEU A 125 -13.39 11.45 -10.55
N GLY A 126 -12.88 11.12 -11.74
CA GLY A 126 -12.28 9.83 -12.04
C GLY A 126 -10.82 9.79 -11.61
N VAL A 127 -10.31 8.60 -11.26
CA VAL A 127 -8.89 8.37 -11.08
C VAL A 127 -8.24 8.12 -12.43
N PHE A 128 -7.16 8.86 -12.70
CA PHE A 128 -6.43 8.77 -13.97
C PHE A 128 -4.93 8.60 -13.72
N HIS A 129 -4.26 7.98 -14.67
CA HIS A 129 -2.82 8.09 -14.85
C HIS A 129 -2.56 8.53 -16.28
N SER A 130 -2.03 9.74 -16.48
CA SER A 130 -1.97 10.38 -17.78
C SER A 130 -3.38 10.41 -18.41
N HIS A 131 -3.56 9.83 -19.58
CA HIS A 131 -4.85 9.76 -20.27
C HIS A 131 -5.70 8.51 -19.94
N ALA A 132 -5.19 7.61 -19.13
CA ALA A 132 -5.84 6.33 -18.82
C ALA A 132 -6.74 6.42 -17.58
N PHE A 133 -8.06 6.38 -17.81
CA PHE A 133 -9.03 6.23 -16.74
C PHE A 133 -8.90 4.86 -16.07
N GLN A 134 -8.90 4.83 -14.75
CA GLN A 134 -8.70 3.60 -13.98
C GLN A 134 -10.00 2.87 -13.61
N ASP A 135 -11.15 3.31 -14.16
CA ASP A 135 -12.51 2.79 -13.91
C ASP A 135 -12.94 2.83 -12.44
N ILE A 136 -12.39 3.76 -11.68
CA ILE A 136 -12.79 4.07 -10.31
C ILE A 136 -12.96 5.59 -10.16
N TYR A 137 -13.87 5.98 -9.28
CA TYR A 137 -14.19 7.37 -8.99
C TYR A 137 -13.84 7.72 -7.56
N TRP A 138 -13.45 8.98 -7.35
CA TRP A 138 -13.14 9.51 -6.03
C TRP A 138 -14.31 9.38 -5.06
N GLU A 139 -15.49 9.81 -5.49
CA GLU A 139 -16.69 9.88 -4.66
C GLU A 139 -17.31 8.51 -4.35
N ASP A 140 -17.24 7.58 -5.32
CA ASP A 140 -17.94 6.30 -5.22
C ASP A 140 -17.06 5.17 -4.68
N ASP A 141 -15.74 5.23 -4.96
CA ASP A 141 -14.84 4.10 -4.73
C ASP A 141 -13.73 4.46 -3.72
N VAL A 142 -12.99 5.56 -3.96
CA VAL A 142 -11.76 5.84 -3.23
C VAL A 142 -12.03 6.40 -1.84
N LEU A 143 -12.79 7.51 -1.74
CA LEU A 143 -13.10 8.16 -0.47
C LEU A 143 -13.91 7.24 0.45
N PRO A 144 -14.96 6.53 -0.02
CA PRO A 144 -15.67 5.54 0.80
C PRO A 144 -14.78 4.41 1.31
N ALA A 145 -13.83 3.91 0.49
CA ALA A 145 -12.89 2.88 0.92
C ALA A 145 -11.97 3.36 2.06
N PHE A 146 -11.48 4.60 1.99
CA PHE A 146 -10.68 5.21 3.05
C PHE A 146 -11.49 5.37 4.35
N ILE A 147 -12.71 5.88 4.24
CA ILE A 147 -13.58 6.09 5.41
C ILE A 147 -13.96 4.75 6.05
N HIS A 148 -14.36 3.76 5.25
CA HIS A 148 -14.67 2.42 5.76
C HIS A 148 -13.48 1.79 6.48
N PHE A 149 -12.27 1.97 5.93
CA PHE A 149 -11.04 1.49 6.57
C PHE A 149 -10.83 2.17 7.94
N LEU A 150 -10.95 3.50 8.03
CA LEU A 150 -10.78 4.25 9.27
C LEU A 150 -11.88 3.97 10.30
N GLN A 151 -13.10 3.65 9.87
CA GLN A 151 -14.17 3.16 10.76
C GLN A 151 -13.83 1.80 11.36
N THR A 152 -13.24 0.92 10.55
CA THR A 152 -12.84 -0.43 10.97
C THR A 152 -11.60 -0.38 11.87
N TYR A 153 -10.66 0.50 11.56
CA TYR A 153 -9.36 0.64 12.24
C TYR A 153 -9.12 2.08 12.70
N PRO A 154 -9.82 2.54 13.75
CA PRO A 154 -9.77 3.94 14.20
C PRO A 154 -8.43 4.36 14.83
N SER A 155 -7.53 3.42 15.07
CA SER A 155 -6.16 3.69 15.50
C SER A 155 -5.29 4.26 14.38
N GLU A 156 -5.69 4.05 13.13
CA GLU A 156 -4.90 4.40 11.95
C GLU A 156 -5.15 5.85 11.50
N THR A 157 -4.26 6.38 10.69
CA THR A 157 -4.45 7.63 9.94
C THR A 157 -4.00 7.43 8.50
N LEU A 158 -4.58 8.18 7.58
CA LEU A 158 -4.19 8.19 6.17
C LEU A 158 -3.66 9.55 5.77
N ILE A 159 -2.63 9.58 4.92
CA ILE A 159 -2.17 10.77 4.22
C ILE A 159 -2.54 10.60 2.75
N VAL A 160 -3.22 11.59 2.18
CA VAL A 160 -3.66 11.51 0.79
C VAL A 160 -3.13 12.72 0.03
N SER A 161 -2.14 12.48 -0.83
CA SER A 161 -1.68 13.44 -1.82
C SER A 161 -2.69 13.50 -2.95
N LEU A 162 -3.27 14.67 -3.18
CA LEU A 162 -4.23 14.91 -4.24
C LEU A 162 -3.60 15.76 -5.35
N LYS A 163 -3.68 15.28 -6.59
CA LYS A 163 -3.19 15.96 -7.79
C LYS A 163 -4.25 15.97 -8.88
N LYS A 164 -4.44 17.13 -9.53
CA LYS A 164 -5.17 17.20 -10.77
C LYS A 164 -4.34 16.57 -11.90
N GLU A 165 -4.83 15.50 -12.54
CA GLU A 165 -4.07 14.84 -13.61
C GLU A 165 -4.27 15.52 -14.95
N GLY A 166 -5.49 15.87 -15.30
CA GLY A 166 -5.83 16.52 -16.56
C GLY A 166 -7.02 17.47 -16.42
N GLY A 167 -7.50 18.02 -17.53
CA GLY A 167 -8.67 18.88 -17.58
C GLY A 167 -8.48 20.25 -16.94
N GLU A 168 -9.58 20.97 -16.76
CA GLU A 168 -9.58 22.30 -16.20
C GLU A 168 -9.52 22.32 -14.68
N LEU A 169 -8.65 23.16 -14.11
CA LEU A 169 -8.50 23.31 -12.65
C LEU A 169 -9.80 23.69 -11.96
N ARG A 170 -10.60 24.54 -12.58
CA ARG A 170 -11.90 24.99 -12.05
C ARG A 170 -12.87 23.81 -11.86
N ASP A 171 -12.94 22.92 -12.84
CA ASP A 171 -13.82 21.75 -12.79
C ASP A 171 -13.38 20.78 -11.71
N TYR A 172 -12.09 20.48 -11.64
CA TYR A 172 -11.48 19.66 -10.58
C TYR A 172 -11.78 20.24 -9.20
N ALA A 173 -11.45 21.51 -8.97
CA ALA A 173 -11.66 22.18 -7.69
C ALA A 173 -13.13 22.21 -7.28
N SER A 174 -14.05 22.48 -8.22
CA SER A 174 -15.48 22.51 -7.94
C SER A 174 -16.01 21.13 -7.48
N LEU A 175 -15.65 20.05 -8.18
CA LEU A 175 -16.08 18.70 -7.83
C LEU A 175 -15.45 18.22 -6.53
N LEU A 176 -14.16 18.46 -6.33
CA LEU A 176 -13.46 18.07 -5.10
C LEU A 176 -14.05 18.82 -3.88
N SER A 177 -14.40 20.10 -4.04
CA SER A 177 -15.05 20.91 -3.01
C SER A 177 -16.33 20.27 -2.47
N VAL A 178 -17.14 19.69 -3.34
CA VAL A 178 -18.40 19.04 -2.96
C VAL A 178 -18.13 17.89 -1.99
N SER A 179 -17.19 17.00 -2.31
CA SER A 179 -16.88 15.86 -1.45
C SER A 179 -16.18 16.28 -0.15
N LEU A 180 -15.23 17.24 -0.20
CA LEU A 180 -14.51 17.70 0.99
C LEU A 180 -15.36 18.57 1.93
N SER A 181 -16.44 19.17 1.45
CA SER A 181 -17.39 19.96 2.25
C SER A 181 -18.57 19.16 2.77
N SER A 182 -18.70 17.88 2.39
CA SER A 182 -19.81 17.03 2.84
C SER A 182 -19.80 16.86 4.36
N PRO A 183 -20.88 17.22 5.08
CA PRO A 183 -20.96 17.04 6.53
C PRO A 183 -20.76 15.59 6.98
N GLU A 184 -21.10 14.62 6.13
CA GLU A 184 -20.92 13.19 6.38
C GLU A 184 -19.44 12.81 6.56
N TYR A 185 -18.54 13.48 5.84
CA TYR A 185 -17.13 13.10 5.78
C TYR A 185 -16.21 14.01 6.59
N GLN A 186 -16.64 15.22 6.95
CA GLN A 186 -15.78 16.21 7.62
C GLN A 186 -15.15 15.71 8.92
N SER A 187 -15.85 14.85 9.69
CA SER A 187 -15.33 14.27 10.92
C SER A 187 -14.11 13.36 10.69
N TYR A 188 -13.95 12.85 9.47
CA TYR A 188 -12.82 12.00 9.06
C TYR A 188 -11.65 12.80 8.47
N PHE A 189 -11.67 14.12 8.50
CA PHE A 189 -10.60 14.94 7.92
C PHE A 189 -9.82 15.67 9.00
N VAL A 190 -8.51 15.78 8.80
CA VAL A 190 -7.66 16.73 9.54
C VAL A 190 -7.90 18.10 8.92
N MET A 191 -8.75 18.90 9.57
CA MET A 191 -9.20 20.20 9.03
C MET A 191 -8.06 21.23 8.99
N ASP A 192 -7.22 21.25 10.04
CA ASP A 192 -6.19 22.27 10.22
C ASP A 192 -4.82 21.61 10.29
N PHE A 193 -4.08 21.66 9.20
CA PHE A 193 -2.69 21.26 9.18
C PHE A 193 -1.84 22.16 10.09
N ARG A 194 -0.91 21.55 10.82
CA ARG A 194 0.20 22.18 11.49
C ARG A 194 1.42 21.25 11.51
N PRO A 195 2.65 21.78 11.44
CA PRO A 195 3.85 20.94 11.35
C PRO A 195 4.01 19.93 12.48
N GLU A 196 3.51 20.29 13.67
CA GLU A 196 3.60 19.54 14.92
C GLU A 196 2.45 18.55 15.15
N LEU A 197 1.60 18.26 14.14
CA LEU A 197 0.55 17.25 14.25
C LEU A 197 1.10 15.94 14.82
N THR A 198 0.43 15.44 15.85
CA THR A 198 0.73 14.16 16.48
C THR A 198 -0.18 13.05 15.94
N LEU A 199 0.19 11.81 16.19
CA LEU A 199 -0.63 10.66 15.80
C LEU A 199 -2.03 10.74 16.44
N LYS A 200 -2.13 11.22 17.70
CA LYS A 200 -3.41 11.45 18.37
C LYS A 200 -4.32 12.44 17.63
N ASP A 201 -3.76 13.49 17.07
CA ASP A 201 -4.53 14.50 16.31
C ASP A 201 -5.12 13.93 15.03
N CYS A 202 -4.48 12.90 14.47
CA CYS A 202 -4.77 12.33 13.16
C CYS A 202 -5.47 10.96 13.19
N ARG A 203 -5.49 10.24 14.32
CA ARG A 203 -6.16 8.93 14.39
C ARG A 203 -7.60 8.98 13.91
N GLY A 204 -7.99 8.00 13.10
CA GLY A 204 -9.31 7.91 12.48
C GLY A 204 -9.57 8.96 11.40
N LYS A 205 -8.52 9.66 10.92
CA LYS A 205 -8.68 10.79 9.99
C LYS A 205 -7.73 10.69 8.80
N ILE A 206 -8.09 11.42 7.75
CA ILE A 206 -7.32 11.65 6.53
C ILE A 206 -6.68 13.04 6.61
N LEU A 207 -5.36 13.10 6.42
CA LEU A 207 -4.62 14.35 6.18
C LEU A 207 -4.41 14.50 4.68
N PHE A 208 -4.97 15.54 4.08
CA PHE A 208 -4.78 15.86 2.67
C PHE A 208 -3.53 16.71 2.44
N LEU A 209 -2.80 16.38 1.38
CA LEU A 209 -1.70 17.16 0.82
C LEU A 209 -2.09 17.53 -0.61
N HIS A 210 -2.45 18.80 -0.85
CA HIS A 210 -2.94 19.27 -2.15
C HIS A 210 -1.77 19.77 -2.99
N ARG A 211 -1.50 19.12 -4.13
CA ARG A 211 -0.43 19.52 -5.06
C ARG A 211 -0.81 20.72 -5.93
N ASP A 212 -2.10 21.05 -6.03
CA ASP A 212 -2.62 22.13 -6.87
C ASP A 212 -2.88 23.40 -6.05
N HIS A 213 -2.29 24.51 -6.48
CA HIS A 213 -2.26 25.78 -5.75
C HIS A 213 -3.64 26.40 -5.44
N ALA A 214 -4.67 26.05 -6.22
CA ALA A 214 -6.03 26.57 -6.01
C ALA A 214 -6.73 26.00 -4.76
N MET A 215 -6.09 25.08 -4.03
CA MET A 215 -6.71 24.31 -2.96
C MET A 215 -6.39 24.86 -1.56
N ASN A 216 -6.06 26.15 -1.44
CA ASN A 216 -5.64 26.76 -0.17
C ASN A 216 -6.74 26.80 0.91
N ASN A 217 -8.02 26.61 0.57
CA ASN A 217 -9.15 26.71 1.50
C ASN A 217 -9.72 25.33 1.91
N TYR A 218 -9.04 24.25 1.58
CA TYR A 218 -9.51 22.90 1.87
C TYR A 218 -8.85 22.29 3.12
N PRO A 219 -9.42 21.21 3.67
CA PRO A 219 -8.80 20.47 4.77
C PRO A 219 -7.38 20.03 4.42
N GLY A 220 -6.48 20.02 5.42
CA GLY A 220 -5.10 19.61 5.24
C GLY A 220 -4.16 20.75 4.87
N ALA A 221 -3.23 20.51 3.95
CA ALA A 221 -2.22 21.47 3.52
C ALA A 221 -2.08 21.56 2.00
N ALA A 222 -1.93 22.78 1.49
CA ALA A 222 -1.46 23.03 0.13
C ALA A 222 0.06 22.84 0.07
N CYS A 223 0.54 22.16 -0.98
CA CYS A 223 1.94 21.93 -1.26
C CYS A 223 2.48 23.05 -2.16
N VAL A 224 3.10 24.05 -1.58
CA VAL A 224 3.59 25.23 -2.30
C VAL A 224 5.06 25.06 -2.66
N GLY A 225 5.42 25.27 -3.92
CA GLY A 225 6.78 25.14 -4.41
C GLY A 225 7.13 23.71 -4.84
N TRP A 226 6.14 22.90 -5.16
CA TRP A 226 6.38 21.58 -5.77
C TRP A 226 6.82 21.78 -7.22
N GLU A 227 8.11 21.61 -7.46
CA GLU A 227 8.70 21.66 -8.79
C GLU A 227 8.62 20.30 -9.44
N ASP A 228 8.30 20.24 -10.73
CA ASP A 228 8.22 18.99 -11.48
C ASP A 228 9.60 18.35 -11.65
N ASP A 229 9.67 17.02 -11.56
CA ASP A 229 10.89 16.23 -11.75
C ASP A 229 12.10 16.76 -10.95
N SER A 230 11.93 16.98 -9.65
CA SER A 230 12.94 17.65 -8.84
C SER A 230 13.09 17.13 -7.41
N THR A 231 14.22 17.47 -6.80
CA THR A 231 14.44 17.42 -5.35
C THR A 231 14.46 18.85 -4.82
N CYS A 232 13.53 19.22 -3.96
CA CYS A 232 13.39 20.60 -3.48
C CYS A 232 12.87 20.71 -2.02
N LEU A 233 12.86 21.93 -1.49
CA LEU A 233 12.15 22.27 -0.27
C LEU A 233 10.73 22.69 -0.62
N LEU A 234 9.77 22.06 0.02
CA LEU A 234 8.36 22.27 -0.16
C LEU A 234 7.76 22.99 1.06
N THR A 235 6.89 23.96 0.86
CA THR A 235 6.09 24.55 1.93
C THR A 235 4.73 23.88 2.00
N LEU A 236 4.38 23.32 3.16
CA LEU A 236 3.05 22.81 3.48
C LEU A 236 2.29 23.92 4.19
N ARG A 237 1.22 24.46 3.57
CA ARG A 237 0.48 25.61 4.09
C ARG A 237 -0.99 25.27 4.29
N ASN A 238 -1.53 25.50 5.49
CA ASN A 238 -2.97 25.36 5.73
C ASN A 238 -3.76 26.60 5.30
N LYS A 239 -5.10 26.53 5.37
CA LYS A 239 -6.03 27.61 5.00
C LYS A 239 -5.84 28.92 5.79
N ASP A 240 -5.29 28.83 7.00
CA ASP A 240 -5.06 29.98 7.91
C ASP A 240 -3.64 30.54 7.78
N GLY A 241 -2.85 30.05 6.81
CA GLY A 241 -1.48 30.50 6.54
C GLY A 241 -0.43 29.90 7.44
N LYS A 242 -0.74 28.87 8.26
CA LYS A 242 0.24 28.17 9.06
C LYS A 242 1.09 27.27 8.15
N GLU A 243 2.40 27.34 8.32
CA GLU A 243 3.35 26.70 7.41
C GLU A 243 4.21 25.64 8.11
N GLY A 244 4.53 24.60 7.36
CA GLY A 244 5.57 23.62 7.64
C GLY A 244 6.48 23.46 6.43
N VAL A 245 7.65 22.86 6.62
CA VAL A 245 8.62 22.59 5.55
C VAL A 245 8.74 21.09 5.34
N ALA A 246 8.80 20.67 4.08
CA ALA A 246 9.11 19.30 3.72
C ALA A 246 10.33 19.22 2.80
N LEU A 247 11.15 18.17 2.99
CA LEU A 247 12.10 17.73 1.99
C LEU A 247 11.33 16.87 0.98
N LEU A 248 11.28 17.29 -0.26
CA LEU A 248 10.66 16.55 -1.36
C LEU A 248 11.75 15.97 -2.26
N GLU A 249 11.59 14.70 -2.61
CA GLU A 249 12.28 14.04 -3.72
C GLU A 249 11.22 13.46 -4.66
N ASP A 250 11.13 13.99 -5.88
CA ASP A 250 10.19 13.58 -6.95
C ASP A 250 10.88 13.62 -8.32
N GLU A 251 12.19 13.25 -8.38
CA GLU A 251 12.91 13.06 -9.65
C GLU A 251 12.46 11.74 -10.28
N TYR A 252 11.74 11.79 -11.38
CA TYR A 252 11.13 10.59 -11.96
C TYR A 252 11.47 10.35 -13.42
N GLN A 253 12.07 11.32 -14.14
CA GLN A 253 12.41 11.20 -15.56
C GLN A 253 13.85 10.75 -15.74
N TYR A 254 14.03 9.59 -16.38
CA TYR A 254 15.31 8.99 -16.69
C TYR A 254 15.35 8.55 -18.16
N GLU A 255 16.53 8.41 -18.73
CA GLU A 255 16.68 7.97 -20.14
C GLU A 255 16.31 6.48 -20.29
N SER A 256 16.65 5.67 -19.30
CA SER A 256 16.33 4.22 -19.30
C SER A 256 16.41 3.62 -17.91
N GLY A 257 15.96 2.37 -17.78
CA GLY A 257 16.07 1.61 -16.52
C GLY A 257 17.52 1.29 -16.10
N GLU A 258 18.53 1.57 -16.91
CA GLU A 258 19.94 1.44 -16.51
C GLU A 258 20.36 2.55 -15.52
N GLU A 259 19.59 3.63 -15.47
CA GLU A 259 19.81 4.72 -14.53
C GLU A 259 19.16 4.53 -13.16
N ALA A 260 18.55 3.37 -12.92
CA ALA A 260 17.90 3.04 -11.63
C ALA A 260 18.82 3.26 -10.42
N GLY A 261 20.14 3.07 -10.58
CA GLY A 261 21.11 3.37 -9.53
C GLY A 261 21.18 4.86 -9.16
N LYS A 262 20.94 5.78 -10.11
CA LYS A 262 20.85 7.22 -9.84
C LYS A 262 19.60 7.49 -8.98
N LYS A 263 18.45 6.89 -9.35
CA LYS A 263 17.19 7.01 -8.60
C LYS A 263 17.35 6.50 -7.17
N VAL A 264 17.97 5.35 -6.97
CA VAL A 264 18.29 4.83 -5.62
C VAL A 264 19.08 5.88 -4.83
N GLY A 265 20.11 6.48 -5.47
CA GLY A 265 20.99 7.46 -4.82
C GLY A 265 20.25 8.73 -4.35
N VAL A 266 19.32 9.28 -5.16
CA VAL A 266 18.55 10.48 -4.76
C VAL A 266 17.54 10.17 -3.67
N CYS A 267 16.82 9.05 -3.77
CA CYS A 267 15.87 8.61 -2.74
C CYS A 267 16.57 8.39 -1.39
N VAL A 268 17.69 7.66 -1.39
CA VAL A 268 18.45 7.39 -0.16
C VAL A 268 18.93 8.70 0.47
N ARG A 269 19.46 9.66 -0.29
CA ARG A 269 19.88 10.96 0.26
C ARG A 269 18.73 11.72 0.93
N ASN A 270 17.55 11.72 0.31
CA ASN A 270 16.38 12.40 0.88
C ASN A 270 15.91 11.72 2.19
N ILE A 271 15.84 10.38 2.20
CA ILE A 271 15.45 9.60 3.39
C ILE A 271 16.50 9.76 4.51
N GLU A 272 17.79 9.74 4.19
CA GLU A 272 18.85 9.98 5.19
C GLU A 272 18.80 11.41 5.74
N GLY A 273 18.50 12.40 4.90
CA GLY A 273 18.25 13.76 5.34
C GLY A 273 17.14 13.85 6.39
N MET A 274 16.07 13.08 6.20
CA MET A 274 14.98 12.98 7.18
C MET A 274 15.41 12.21 8.44
N SER A 275 16.11 11.10 8.28
CA SER A 275 16.58 10.28 9.41
C SER A 275 17.54 11.04 10.31
N ALA A 276 18.31 11.97 9.76
CA ALA A 276 19.25 12.83 10.47
C ALA A 276 18.60 14.03 11.17
N GLU A 277 17.34 14.34 10.87
CA GLU A 277 16.63 15.47 11.49
C GLU A 277 16.47 15.28 13.01
N PRO A 278 16.81 16.29 13.81
CA PRO A 278 16.65 16.21 15.27
C PRO A 278 15.22 15.83 15.69
N VAL A 279 15.06 15.19 16.84
CA VAL A 279 13.75 14.80 17.38
C VAL A 279 12.83 16.01 17.55
N SER A 280 13.40 17.19 17.87
CA SER A 280 12.66 18.45 17.98
C SER A 280 12.23 19.06 16.65
N SER A 281 12.84 18.68 15.53
CA SER A 281 12.46 19.16 14.20
C SER A 281 11.05 18.72 13.84
N ARG A 282 10.34 19.62 13.16
CA ARG A 282 9.00 19.38 12.59
C ARG A 282 9.01 19.41 11.08
N ARG A 283 10.17 19.17 10.49
CA ARG A 283 10.32 19.00 9.04
C ARG A 283 9.70 17.67 8.61
N TRP A 284 8.99 17.71 7.51
CA TRP A 284 8.39 16.55 6.85
C TRP A 284 9.34 16.01 5.80
N GLY A 285 9.22 14.73 5.45
CA GLY A 285 9.92 14.12 4.34
C GLY A 285 8.93 13.46 3.40
N ILE A 286 9.12 13.67 2.10
CA ILE A 286 8.33 13.04 1.04
C ILE A 286 9.32 12.54 0.00
N THR A 287 9.31 11.23 -0.25
CA THR A 287 10.20 10.59 -1.22
C THR A 287 9.37 9.73 -2.16
N PHE A 288 9.47 9.97 -3.46
CA PHE A 288 8.92 9.10 -4.49
C PHE A 288 9.98 8.14 -5.00
N VAL A 289 9.80 6.84 -4.74
CA VAL A 289 10.71 5.78 -5.20
C VAL A 289 10.44 5.43 -6.67
N SER A 290 9.29 5.88 -7.19
CA SER A 290 8.84 5.69 -8.55
C SER A 290 9.69 6.45 -9.56
N ALA A 291 9.84 5.88 -10.76
CA ALA A 291 10.49 6.53 -11.88
C ALA A 291 10.06 5.90 -13.22
N THR A 292 10.37 6.60 -14.31
CA THR A 292 10.13 6.17 -15.68
C THR A 292 11.27 6.62 -16.60
N GLY A 293 11.51 5.87 -17.65
CA GLY A 293 12.48 6.17 -18.72
C GLY A 293 12.01 5.50 -20.02
N LEU A 294 10.80 5.92 -20.45
CA LEU A 294 10.14 5.30 -21.60
C LEU A 294 10.92 5.45 -22.90
N PRO A 295 10.84 4.48 -23.83
CA PRO A 295 9.97 3.29 -23.79
C PRO A 295 10.54 2.08 -23.03
N LEU A 296 11.79 2.06 -22.66
CA LEU A 296 12.47 0.88 -22.09
C LEU A 296 12.50 0.85 -20.55
N GLY A 297 12.35 2.01 -19.92
CA GLY A 297 12.27 2.16 -18.47
C GLY A 297 10.82 2.36 -18.01
N THR A 298 10.00 1.32 -18.00
CA THR A 298 8.62 1.41 -17.47
C THR A 298 8.62 1.52 -15.95
N PRO A 299 7.50 1.96 -15.31
CA PRO A 299 7.38 1.98 -13.86
C PRO A 299 7.77 0.64 -13.21
N LYS A 300 7.37 -0.49 -13.84
CA LYS A 300 7.74 -1.83 -13.35
C LYS A 300 9.23 -2.11 -13.40
N VAL A 301 9.91 -1.70 -14.48
CA VAL A 301 11.36 -1.88 -14.63
C VAL A 301 12.12 -1.11 -13.55
N PHE A 302 11.69 0.12 -13.25
CA PHE A 302 12.27 0.89 -12.16
C PHE A 302 11.95 0.27 -10.80
N ALA A 303 10.69 -0.10 -10.53
CA ALA A 303 10.31 -0.73 -9.27
C ALA A 303 11.15 -1.98 -8.96
N ASP A 304 11.38 -2.84 -9.95
CA ASP A 304 12.21 -4.05 -9.80
C ASP A 304 13.68 -3.75 -9.49
N LYS A 305 14.19 -2.62 -9.99
CA LYS A 305 15.60 -2.23 -9.82
C LYS A 305 15.84 -1.27 -8.63
N VAL A 306 14.80 -0.63 -8.10
CA VAL A 306 14.92 0.46 -7.10
C VAL A 306 14.40 0.05 -5.73
N ASN A 307 13.22 -0.60 -5.65
CA ASN A 307 12.59 -0.87 -4.37
C ASN A 307 13.45 -1.71 -3.44
N LYS A 308 13.94 -2.85 -3.91
CA LYS A 308 14.75 -3.74 -3.08
C LYS A 308 16.09 -3.14 -2.67
N PRO A 309 16.89 -2.52 -3.54
CA PRO A 309 18.13 -1.83 -3.13
C PRO A 309 17.90 -0.77 -2.05
N ILE A 310 16.81 0.00 -2.12
CA ILE A 310 16.47 0.97 -1.07
C ILE A 310 16.14 0.24 0.23
N ALA A 311 15.29 -0.80 0.19
CA ALA A 311 14.94 -1.59 1.38
C ALA A 311 16.19 -2.19 2.06
N ASP A 312 17.07 -2.79 1.28
CA ASP A 312 18.32 -3.39 1.78
C ASP A 312 19.24 -2.32 2.40
N TYR A 313 19.36 -1.15 1.76
CA TYR A 313 20.15 -0.03 2.27
C TYR A 313 19.62 0.47 3.61
N LEU A 314 18.31 0.76 3.68
CA LEU A 314 17.67 1.25 4.91
C LEU A 314 17.81 0.25 6.06
N LYS A 315 17.66 -1.05 5.74
CA LYS A 315 17.86 -2.15 6.70
C LYS A 315 19.29 -2.22 7.21
N GLN A 316 20.27 -2.12 6.32
CA GLN A 316 21.69 -2.11 6.68
C GLN A 316 22.04 -0.93 7.58
N LYS A 317 21.47 0.25 7.31
CA LYS A 317 21.71 1.47 8.09
C LYS A 317 20.86 1.57 9.35
N ASN A 318 19.88 0.69 9.53
CA ASN A 318 18.86 0.80 10.58
C ASN A 318 18.19 2.19 10.58
N SER A 319 17.90 2.70 9.38
CA SER A 319 17.34 4.05 9.18
C SER A 319 15.95 4.13 9.80
N ARG A 320 15.66 5.23 10.48
CA ARG A 320 14.37 5.51 11.13
C ARG A 320 13.88 6.88 10.71
N ASN A 321 12.61 7.18 10.97
CA ASN A 321 12.07 8.48 10.61
C ASN A 321 12.27 8.79 9.12
N CYS A 322 11.92 7.81 8.27
CA CYS A 322 12.12 7.89 6.82
C CYS A 322 11.18 8.90 6.13
N GLY A 323 10.18 9.44 6.87
CA GLY A 323 9.12 10.25 6.29
C GLY A 323 8.12 9.42 5.48
N ILE A 324 7.43 10.06 4.56
CA ILE A 324 6.48 9.43 3.64
C ILE A 324 7.27 8.92 2.43
N VAL A 325 7.12 7.64 2.11
CA VAL A 325 7.81 7.00 0.98
C VAL A 325 6.79 6.40 0.04
N PHE A 326 6.60 7.02 -1.14
CA PHE A 326 5.69 6.57 -2.19
C PHE A 326 6.38 5.56 -3.11
N ILE A 327 5.80 4.37 -3.25
CA ILE A 327 6.41 3.19 -3.84
C ILE A 327 5.54 2.67 -4.99
N ASP A 328 6.16 2.28 -6.09
CA ASP A 328 5.50 1.51 -7.15
C ASP A 328 5.46 0.01 -6.77
N PHE A 329 4.39 -0.68 -7.18
CA PHE A 329 4.22 -2.11 -6.99
C PHE A 329 4.44 -2.58 -5.54
N VAL A 330 3.77 -1.91 -4.60
CA VAL A 330 3.88 -2.17 -3.15
C VAL A 330 3.63 -3.62 -2.75
N SER A 331 2.84 -4.36 -3.51
CA SER A 331 2.49 -5.77 -3.23
C SER A 331 3.47 -6.78 -3.87
N GLU A 332 4.44 -6.35 -4.65
CA GLU A 332 5.45 -7.21 -5.26
C GLU A 332 6.73 -7.30 -4.41
N PRO A 333 7.62 -8.28 -4.61
CA PRO A 333 8.67 -8.64 -3.65
C PRO A 333 9.49 -7.46 -3.11
N GLY A 334 10.13 -6.66 -3.97
CA GLY A 334 10.92 -5.49 -3.54
C GLY A 334 10.08 -4.40 -2.89
N GLY A 335 8.83 -4.20 -3.36
CA GLY A 335 7.88 -3.26 -2.75
C GLY A 335 7.44 -3.74 -1.36
N LYS A 336 7.11 -5.02 -1.20
CA LYS A 336 6.82 -5.63 0.11
C LYS A 336 7.96 -5.42 1.09
N ASP A 337 9.19 -5.75 0.69
CA ASP A 337 10.38 -5.63 1.54
C ASP A 337 10.53 -4.19 2.08
N LEU A 338 10.29 -3.20 1.21
CA LEU A 338 10.37 -1.80 1.58
C LEU A 338 9.23 -1.36 2.48
N VAL A 339 7.99 -1.77 2.19
CA VAL A 339 6.81 -1.51 3.02
C VAL A 339 6.99 -2.10 4.43
N GLU A 340 7.38 -3.37 4.53
CA GLU A 340 7.62 -4.04 5.82
C GLU A 340 8.71 -3.33 6.62
N TYR A 341 9.83 -2.99 5.97
CA TYR A 341 10.89 -2.25 6.65
C TYR A 341 10.40 -0.91 7.21
N LEU A 342 9.68 -0.11 6.41
CA LEU A 342 9.16 1.18 6.85
C LEU A 342 8.23 1.03 8.07
N ILE A 343 7.34 0.03 8.06
CA ILE A 343 6.45 -0.24 9.20
C ILE A 343 7.28 -0.62 10.44
N ASP A 344 8.17 -1.59 10.31
CA ASP A 344 8.93 -2.14 11.44
C ASP A 344 9.94 -1.13 12.02
N SER A 345 10.44 -0.17 11.20
CA SER A 345 11.33 0.90 11.65
C SER A 345 10.70 1.87 12.66
N ASN A 346 9.37 1.90 12.76
CA ASN A 346 8.63 2.71 13.73
C ASN A 346 8.56 2.08 15.13
N VAL A 347 8.77 0.78 15.22
CA VAL A 347 8.77 0.07 16.51
C VAL A 347 10.16 0.23 17.12
N CYS A 348 10.28 0.96 18.22
CA CYS A 348 11.54 1.05 18.94
C CYS A 348 12.00 -0.35 19.36
N ALA A 349 13.23 -0.74 18.96
CA ALA A 349 13.94 -1.74 19.73
C ALA A 349 14.04 -1.21 21.18
N LYS A 350 13.52 -1.99 22.12
CA LYS A 350 13.62 -1.71 23.56
C LYS A 350 15.07 -1.59 23.99
#